data_9f01bfa55584375bc62b866db426bb1c
#
_entry.id   9f01bfa55584375bc62b866db426bb1c
#
_cell.length_a   1.000
_cell.length_b   1.000
_cell.length_c   1.000
_cell.angle_alpha   90.00
_cell.angle_beta   90.00
_cell.angle_gamma   90.00
#
_symmetry.space_group_name_H-M   'P 1'
#
loop_
_entity.id
_entity.type
_entity.pdbx_description
1 polymer ?
#
loop_
_entity_poly.entity_id
_entity_poly.type
_entity_poly.pdbx_seq_one_letter_code
_entity_poly.pdbx_strand_id
1 'polypeptide(L)'
;ICDPDTFNELLTSCFSINSDSSDISEELSDEFDLQTFAGSITATEDLLSGSNDTPIIKLINGIISQAVKSRASDIHFEPYEDNLIVRFRVDGILKEILSQDSKISSVLISRIKIISGLDISERRLPQDGRVSLSLGDKSIDVRVSTLPSSYGERVVLRLLDKQSAQINIEDLGLPSKILTNYKISLKNPEGIILFTGPTGSGKTTTLYAGLRYLSDSSQNILTVEDPIEYTLGGIGQTQVNTKTGYTFAKGLRAILRQDPDVVMVGEMRDVETAQIGIQASLTGHLVLSTVHTNSAIAAITRLRDMGIESFLLASSLRTIISQRL
;
A
#
# COMPACT_ATOMS: atom_id res chain seq x y z
N ILE A 1 -25.31 30.18 -11.95
CA ILE A 1 -23.88 30.07 -12.24
C ILE A 1 -23.19 30.31 -10.92
N CYS A 2 -22.62 29.29 -10.33
CA CYS A 2 -21.92 29.36 -9.06
C CYS A 2 -20.49 29.88 -9.31
N ASP A 3 -20.01 30.74 -8.42
CA ASP A 3 -18.64 31.20 -8.43
C ASP A 3 -17.68 30.03 -8.19
N PRO A 4 -16.51 29.94 -8.86
CA PRO A 4 -15.56 28.84 -8.71
C PRO A 4 -15.14 28.56 -7.25
N ASP A 5 -15.03 29.59 -6.43
CA ASP A 5 -14.65 29.44 -5.02
C ASP A 5 -15.79 28.83 -4.21
N THR A 6 -17.03 29.25 -4.43
CA THR A 6 -18.24 28.66 -3.81
C THR A 6 -18.47 27.23 -4.31
N PHE A 7 -18.12 26.90 -5.55
CA PHE A 7 -18.19 25.54 -6.09
C PHE A 7 -17.14 24.62 -5.43
N ASN A 8 -15.92 25.10 -5.23
CA ASN A 8 -14.88 24.36 -4.53
C ASN A 8 -15.17 24.18 -3.03
N GLU A 9 -15.77 25.19 -2.39
CA GLU A 9 -16.25 25.06 -0.99
C GLU A 9 -17.38 24.04 -0.87
N LEU A 10 -18.34 24.04 -1.80
CA LEU A 10 -19.42 23.06 -1.84
C LEU A 10 -18.89 21.65 -2.18
N LEU A 11 -17.96 21.53 -3.10
CA LEU A 11 -17.25 20.27 -3.36
C LEU A 11 -16.52 19.78 -2.11
N THR A 12 -15.76 20.65 -1.46
CA THR A 12 -15.04 20.30 -0.23
C THR A 12 -16.01 19.93 0.89
N SER A 13 -17.13 20.61 1.05
CA SER A 13 -18.16 20.29 2.07
C SER A 13 -18.95 19.01 1.74
N CYS A 14 -19.17 18.71 0.46
CA CYS A 14 -19.88 17.50 0.03
C CYS A 14 -18.94 16.25 0.00
N PHE A 15 -17.64 16.45 -0.17
CA PHE A 15 -16.66 15.37 -0.28
C PHE A 15 -15.65 15.31 0.86
N SER A 16 -15.53 16.37 1.69
CA SER A 16 -14.89 16.20 2.99
C SER A 16 -15.82 15.32 3.82
N ILE A 17 -15.40 14.08 3.99
CA ILE A 17 -15.81 13.28 5.13
C ILE A 17 -15.18 14.02 6.33
N ASN A 18 -15.86 15.06 6.83
CA ASN A 18 -15.70 15.46 8.20
C ASN A 18 -16.27 14.29 9.02
N SER A 19 -15.42 13.30 9.24
CA SER A 19 -15.59 12.41 10.35
C SER A 19 -15.52 13.26 11.62
N ASP A 20 -16.65 13.64 12.17
CA ASP A 20 -16.72 13.79 13.61
C ASP A 20 -16.34 12.43 14.18
N SER A 21 -15.03 12.28 14.44
CA SER A 21 -14.40 11.06 14.94
C SER A 21 -14.86 10.72 16.36
N SER A 22 -15.68 11.57 16.98
CA SER A 22 -16.26 11.37 18.30
C SER A 22 -17.48 10.44 18.30
N ASP A 23 -18.25 10.38 17.20
CA ASP A 23 -19.49 9.61 17.20
C ASP A 23 -19.32 8.14 16.83
N ILE A 24 -18.20 7.78 16.15
CA ILE A 24 -17.95 6.37 15.75
C ILE A 24 -17.42 5.53 16.92
N SER A 25 -16.80 6.16 17.93
CA SER A 25 -16.19 5.45 19.06
C SER A 25 -17.18 5.07 20.18
N GLU A 26 -18.32 5.74 20.28
CA GLU A 26 -19.30 5.46 21.34
C GLU A 26 -20.37 4.43 20.93
N GLU A 27 -20.67 4.25 19.64
CA GLU A 27 -21.68 3.27 19.18
C GLU A 27 -21.15 1.86 18.90
N LEU A 28 -19.85 1.63 18.91
CA LEU A 28 -19.27 0.30 18.73
C LEU A 28 -18.92 -0.32 20.08
N SER A 29 -19.94 -0.63 20.89
CA SER A 29 -19.81 -1.55 22.03
C SER A 29 -19.26 -2.92 21.56
N ASP A 30 -18.58 -3.64 22.44
CA ASP A 30 -17.86 -4.90 22.15
C ASP A 30 -18.73 -6.04 21.59
N GLU A 31 -20.03 -5.84 21.39
CA GLU A 31 -21.02 -6.82 20.93
C GLU A 31 -21.81 -6.37 19.68
N PHE A 32 -21.19 -5.69 18.72
CA PHE A 32 -21.89 -5.40 17.46
C PHE A 32 -22.03 -6.66 16.61
N ASP A 33 -23.21 -7.29 16.65
CA ASP A 33 -23.53 -8.48 15.88
C ASP A 33 -23.77 -8.11 14.40
N LEU A 34 -22.71 -8.25 13.59
CA LEU A 34 -22.73 -7.98 12.15
C LEU A 34 -23.80 -8.81 11.41
N GLN A 35 -24.07 -10.05 11.83
CA GLN A 35 -25.04 -10.92 11.16
C GLN A 35 -26.48 -10.42 11.35
N THR A 36 -26.85 -10.08 12.59
CA THR A 36 -28.18 -9.54 12.91
C THR A 36 -28.39 -8.18 12.27
N PHE A 37 -27.38 -7.32 12.31
CA PHE A 37 -27.44 -5.98 11.70
C PHE A 37 -27.56 -6.05 10.18
N ALA A 38 -26.75 -6.85 9.51
CA ALA A 38 -26.79 -7.00 8.06
C ALA A 38 -28.13 -7.60 7.57
N GLY A 39 -28.73 -8.51 8.34
CA GLY A 39 -30.05 -9.08 8.04
C GLY A 39 -31.21 -8.08 8.15
N SER A 40 -31.04 -6.96 8.86
CA SER A 40 -32.05 -5.90 9.00
C SER A 40 -32.03 -4.89 7.86
N ILE A 41 -31.01 -4.92 6.98
CA ILE A 41 -30.85 -3.95 5.89
C ILE A 41 -31.68 -4.35 4.68
N THR A 42 -32.62 -3.48 4.26
CA THR A 42 -33.37 -3.65 3.01
C THR A 42 -32.68 -2.84 1.88
N ALA A 43 -32.33 -3.52 0.79
CA ALA A 43 -31.56 -2.96 -0.33
C ALA A 43 -32.21 -1.72 -1.02
N THR A 44 -33.47 -1.42 -0.71
CA THR A 44 -34.25 -0.37 -1.38
C THR A 44 -34.11 1.01 -0.73
N GLU A 45 -33.75 1.10 0.54
CA GLU A 45 -33.73 2.38 1.29
C GLU A 45 -32.44 3.16 1.13
N ASP A 46 -31.36 2.51 0.72
CA ASP A 46 -30.00 3.05 0.81
C ASP A 46 -29.52 3.84 -0.42
N LEU A 47 -30.18 3.65 -1.59
CA LEU A 47 -29.76 4.31 -2.83
C LEU A 47 -30.18 5.77 -2.94
N LEU A 48 -31.15 6.21 -2.13
CA LEU A 48 -31.76 7.55 -2.21
C LEU A 48 -31.32 8.49 -1.08
N SER A 49 -30.75 7.97 0.00
CA SER A 49 -30.31 8.78 1.14
C SER A 49 -28.86 9.21 0.99
N GLY A 50 -28.65 10.50 0.75
CA GLY A 50 -27.35 11.13 0.69
C GLY A 50 -26.69 11.39 2.07
N SER A 51 -27.21 10.82 3.17
CA SER A 51 -26.70 11.02 4.52
C SER A 51 -25.62 10.00 4.88
N ASN A 52 -24.62 10.41 5.67
CA ASN A 52 -23.54 9.56 6.18
C ASN A 52 -24.02 8.45 7.14
N ASP A 53 -25.32 8.42 7.47
CA ASP A 53 -25.97 7.49 8.41
C ASP A 53 -26.65 6.28 7.75
N THR A 54 -26.32 5.98 6.50
CA THR A 54 -26.95 4.82 5.83
C THR A 54 -26.52 3.50 6.47
N PRO A 55 -27.44 2.54 6.65
CA PRO A 55 -27.16 1.23 7.24
C PRO A 55 -25.99 0.50 6.56
N ILE A 56 -25.81 0.67 5.25
CA ILE A 56 -24.67 0.08 4.49
C ILE A 56 -23.34 0.67 4.91
N ILE A 57 -23.26 1.96 5.21
CA ILE A 57 -22.00 2.59 5.68
C ILE A 57 -21.65 2.04 7.06
N LYS A 58 -22.62 1.95 7.96
CA LYS A 58 -22.43 1.35 9.29
C LYS A 58 -21.97 -0.12 9.18
N LEU A 59 -22.55 -0.88 8.25
CA LEU A 59 -22.12 -2.25 7.99
C LEU A 59 -20.66 -2.34 7.50
N ILE A 60 -20.27 -1.52 6.51
CA ILE A 60 -18.90 -1.49 5.99
C ILE A 60 -17.93 -1.09 7.09
N ASN A 61 -18.24 -0.05 7.86
CA ASN A 61 -17.42 0.41 8.98
C ASN A 61 -17.29 -0.67 10.07
N GLY A 62 -18.39 -1.35 10.39
CA GLY A 62 -18.40 -2.49 11.33
C GLY A 62 -17.51 -3.64 10.86
N ILE A 63 -17.61 -4.02 9.58
CA ILE A 63 -16.78 -5.06 8.98
C ILE A 63 -15.29 -4.67 9.04
N ILE A 64 -14.94 -3.43 8.67
CA ILE A 64 -13.56 -2.96 8.70
C ILE A 64 -13.04 -2.89 10.14
N SER A 65 -13.84 -2.38 11.09
CA SER A 65 -13.46 -2.31 12.50
C SER A 65 -13.20 -3.72 13.08
N GLN A 66 -14.07 -4.68 12.79
CA GLN A 66 -13.88 -6.06 13.22
C GLN A 66 -12.66 -6.72 12.59
N ALA A 67 -12.38 -6.44 11.31
CA ALA A 67 -11.18 -6.93 10.63
C ALA A 67 -9.91 -6.40 11.28
N VAL A 68 -9.88 -5.11 11.65
CA VAL A 68 -8.75 -4.49 12.35
C VAL A 68 -8.56 -5.08 13.75
N LYS A 69 -9.65 -5.24 14.53
CA LYS A 69 -9.61 -5.90 15.85
C LYS A 69 -9.06 -7.33 15.73
N SER A 70 -9.43 -8.05 14.68
CA SER A 70 -8.98 -9.42 14.41
C SER A 70 -7.58 -9.51 13.79
N ARG A 71 -6.90 -8.37 13.55
CA ARG A 71 -5.61 -8.28 12.84
C ARG A 71 -5.63 -8.94 11.47
N ALA A 72 -6.75 -8.81 10.76
CA ALA A 72 -6.86 -9.32 9.40
C ALA A 72 -5.98 -8.53 8.44
N SER A 73 -5.33 -9.20 7.51
CA SER A 73 -4.56 -8.58 6.43
C SER A 73 -5.45 -8.14 5.27
N ASP A 74 -6.50 -8.94 4.97
CA ASP A 74 -7.38 -8.70 3.84
C ASP A 74 -8.83 -9.00 4.23
N ILE A 75 -9.77 -8.24 3.64
CA ILE A 75 -11.22 -8.48 3.69
C ILE A 75 -11.66 -8.83 2.28
N HIS A 76 -12.31 -9.94 2.10
CA HIS A 76 -12.85 -10.41 0.83
C HIS A 76 -14.36 -10.29 0.83
N PHE A 77 -14.92 -9.62 -0.16
CA PHE A 77 -16.36 -9.60 -0.49
C PHE A 77 -16.56 -10.42 -1.74
N GLU A 78 -17.26 -11.53 -1.63
CA GLU A 78 -17.35 -12.54 -2.66
C GLU A 78 -18.82 -12.81 -2.97
N PRO A 79 -19.36 -12.28 -4.10
CA PRO A 79 -20.70 -12.58 -4.54
C PRO A 79 -20.75 -13.98 -5.14
N TYR A 80 -21.75 -14.73 -4.73
CA TYR A 80 -22.17 -16.02 -5.28
C TYR A 80 -23.62 -15.93 -5.79
N GLU A 81 -24.18 -17.01 -6.31
CA GLU A 81 -25.51 -17.03 -6.89
C GLU A 81 -26.59 -16.55 -5.92
N ASP A 82 -26.61 -17.12 -4.72
CA ASP A 82 -27.65 -16.85 -3.72
C ASP A 82 -27.20 -15.93 -2.60
N ASN A 83 -25.88 -15.78 -2.41
CA ASN A 83 -25.34 -15.05 -1.25
C ASN A 83 -24.09 -14.23 -1.57
N LEU A 84 -23.85 -13.24 -0.71
CA LEU A 84 -22.58 -12.52 -0.57
C LEU A 84 -21.87 -13.08 0.66
N ILE A 85 -20.65 -13.60 0.49
CA ILE A 85 -19.81 -14.06 1.58
C ILE A 85 -18.72 -13.03 1.85
N VAL A 86 -18.58 -12.63 3.11
CA VAL A 86 -17.47 -11.79 3.59
C VAL A 86 -16.51 -12.66 4.40
N ARG A 87 -15.22 -12.65 3.99
CA ARG A 87 -14.18 -13.42 4.65
C ARG A 87 -13.01 -12.54 5.05
N PHE A 88 -12.43 -12.81 6.21
CA PHE A 88 -11.18 -12.19 6.65
C PHE A 88 -10.01 -13.14 6.45
N ARG A 89 -8.88 -12.59 6.01
CA ARG A 89 -7.61 -13.31 6.05
C ARG A 89 -6.89 -12.97 7.34
N VAL A 90 -6.78 -13.93 8.23
CA VAL A 90 -6.08 -13.82 9.52
C VAL A 90 -4.99 -14.88 9.56
N ASP A 91 -3.73 -14.48 9.76
CA ASP A 91 -2.56 -15.37 9.77
C ASP A 91 -2.48 -16.27 8.51
N GLY A 92 -2.78 -15.68 7.35
CA GLY A 92 -2.77 -16.37 6.05
C GLY A 92 -4.01 -17.24 5.77
N ILE A 93 -4.89 -17.47 6.74
CA ILE A 93 -6.08 -18.32 6.60
C ILE A 93 -7.32 -17.46 6.37
N LEU A 94 -8.14 -17.82 5.39
CA LEU A 94 -9.45 -17.19 5.15
C LEU A 94 -10.49 -17.80 6.10
N LYS A 95 -11.18 -16.92 6.84
CA LYS A 95 -12.28 -17.25 7.75
C LYS A 95 -13.54 -16.53 7.29
N GLU A 96 -14.66 -17.24 7.19
CA GLU A 96 -15.96 -16.64 6.91
C GLU A 96 -16.44 -15.87 8.15
N ILE A 97 -16.91 -14.64 7.94
CA ILE A 97 -17.37 -13.74 9.00
C ILE A 97 -18.86 -13.45 8.83
N LEU A 98 -19.30 -13.28 7.57
CA LEU A 98 -20.66 -12.89 7.26
C LEU A 98 -21.12 -13.57 5.98
N SER A 99 -22.37 -14.06 5.98
CA SER A 99 -23.08 -14.53 4.78
C SER A 99 -24.44 -13.85 4.71
N GLN A 100 -24.75 -13.17 3.60
CA GLN A 100 -25.95 -12.38 3.40
C GLN A 100 -26.56 -12.66 2.04
N ASP A 101 -27.86 -12.32 1.86
CA ASP A 101 -28.56 -12.42 0.56
C ASP A 101 -27.80 -11.65 -0.52
N SER A 102 -27.69 -12.22 -1.71
CA SER A 102 -26.97 -11.64 -2.86
C SER A 102 -27.48 -10.26 -3.26
N LYS A 103 -28.72 -9.90 -2.92
CA LYS A 103 -29.33 -8.58 -3.21
C LYS A 103 -28.56 -7.40 -2.60
N ILE A 104 -27.91 -7.59 -1.45
CA ILE A 104 -27.12 -6.55 -0.80
C ILE A 104 -25.78 -6.30 -1.49
N SER A 105 -25.29 -7.29 -2.27
CA SER A 105 -23.96 -7.29 -2.87
C SER A 105 -23.72 -6.06 -3.74
N SER A 106 -24.64 -5.74 -4.65
CA SER A 106 -24.46 -4.64 -5.60
C SER A 106 -24.40 -3.27 -4.91
N VAL A 107 -25.19 -3.08 -3.86
CA VAL A 107 -25.26 -1.83 -3.10
C VAL A 107 -23.99 -1.66 -2.28
N LEU A 108 -23.56 -2.71 -1.57
CA LEU A 108 -22.38 -2.72 -0.75
C LEU A 108 -21.10 -2.49 -1.59
N ILE A 109 -20.98 -3.18 -2.73
CA ILE A 109 -19.84 -3.03 -3.63
C ILE A 109 -19.81 -1.63 -4.26
N SER A 110 -20.95 -1.10 -4.71
CA SER A 110 -21.05 0.27 -5.22
C SER A 110 -20.60 1.28 -4.17
N ARG A 111 -20.95 1.08 -2.91
CA ARG A 111 -20.52 1.97 -1.83
C ARG A 111 -19.02 1.87 -1.55
N ILE A 112 -18.46 0.67 -1.56
CA ILE A 112 -17.00 0.48 -1.46
C ILE A 112 -16.29 1.21 -2.62
N LYS A 113 -16.82 1.14 -3.84
CA LYS A 113 -16.25 1.85 -5.01
C LYS A 113 -16.28 3.36 -4.82
N ILE A 114 -17.38 3.91 -4.31
CA ILE A 114 -17.51 5.35 -4.04
C ILE A 114 -16.44 5.83 -3.07
N ILE A 115 -16.34 5.21 -1.89
CA ILE A 115 -15.36 5.62 -0.87
C ILE A 115 -13.91 5.43 -1.30
N SER A 116 -13.68 4.57 -2.31
CA SER A 116 -12.35 4.28 -2.86
C SER A 116 -12.03 5.09 -4.12
N GLY A 117 -12.92 5.99 -4.56
CA GLY A 117 -12.75 6.81 -5.76
C GLY A 117 -12.74 6.01 -7.07
N LEU A 118 -13.44 4.86 -7.09
CA LEU A 118 -13.56 3.99 -8.27
C LEU A 118 -14.82 4.32 -9.09
N ASP A 119 -14.81 3.97 -10.37
CA ASP A 119 -15.94 4.15 -11.27
C ASP A 119 -17.04 3.12 -10.96
N ILE A 120 -18.21 3.60 -10.53
CA ILE A 120 -19.37 2.76 -10.18
C ILE A 120 -20.03 2.19 -11.43
N SER A 121 -19.96 2.92 -12.55
CA SER A 121 -20.61 2.57 -13.80
C SER A 121 -19.89 1.44 -14.55
N GLU A 122 -18.56 1.37 -14.40
CA GLU A 122 -17.75 0.32 -15.02
C GLU A 122 -17.69 -0.92 -14.12
N ARG A 123 -18.30 -2.01 -14.55
CA ARG A 123 -18.40 -3.30 -13.83
C ARG A 123 -17.74 -4.46 -14.56
N ARG A 124 -17.21 -4.23 -15.75
CA ARG A 124 -16.64 -5.25 -16.64
C ARG A 124 -15.13 -5.32 -16.58
N LEU A 125 -14.48 -4.28 -16.04
CA LEU A 125 -13.03 -4.18 -15.95
C LEU A 125 -12.59 -4.18 -14.50
N PRO A 126 -11.45 -4.80 -14.17
CA PRO A 126 -10.84 -4.68 -12.87
C PRO A 126 -10.48 -3.22 -12.56
N GLN A 127 -10.64 -2.81 -11.31
CA GLN A 127 -10.26 -1.48 -10.85
C GLN A 127 -9.50 -1.59 -9.54
N ASP A 128 -8.51 -0.70 -9.37
CA ASP A 128 -7.72 -0.58 -8.16
C ASP A 128 -7.83 0.83 -7.61
N GLY A 129 -8.04 0.95 -6.30
CA GLY A 129 -8.17 2.20 -5.58
C GLY A 129 -7.50 2.16 -4.23
N ARG A 130 -7.51 3.32 -3.56
CA ARG A 130 -6.95 3.47 -2.22
C ARG A 130 -7.80 4.44 -1.43
N VAL A 131 -8.04 4.13 -0.16
CA VAL A 131 -8.75 5.00 0.77
C VAL A 131 -8.04 4.98 2.12
N SER A 132 -7.93 6.14 2.76
CA SER A 132 -7.45 6.25 4.15
C SER A 132 -8.66 6.40 5.05
N LEU A 133 -8.77 5.52 6.04
CA LEU A 133 -9.87 5.49 6.99
C LEU A 133 -9.35 5.82 8.39
N SER A 134 -10.11 6.61 9.14
CA SER A 134 -9.83 6.87 10.56
C SER A 134 -10.77 6.02 11.40
N LEU A 135 -10.23 5.17 12.26
CA LEU A 135 -10.95 4.32 13.21
C LEU A 135 -10.50 4.72 14.62
N GLY A 136 -11.22 5.63 15.27
CA GLY A 136 -10.76 6.25 16.50
C GLY A 136 -9.41 6.94 16.27
N ASP A 137 -8.43 6.66 17.14
CA ASP A 137 -7.09 7.24 17.04
C ASP A 137 -6.18 6.60 15.98
N LYS A 138 -6.68 5.56 15.26
CA LYS A 138 -5.90 4.82 14.26
C LYS A 138 -6.26 5.25 12.85
N SER A 139 -5.26 5.63 12.06
CA SER A 139 -5.39 5.83 10.63
C SER A 139 -4.92 4.58 9.88
N ILE A 140 -5.80 4.02 9.06
CA ILE A 140 -5.56 2.79 8.30
C ILE A 140 -5.67 3.12 6.82
N ASP A 141 -4.65 2.76 6.05
CA ASP A 141 -4.75 2.79 4.60
C ASP A 141 -5.31 1.47 4.09
N VAL A 142 -6.29 1.55 3.22
CA VAL A 142 -6.94 0.40 2.61
C VAL A 142 -6.73 0.44 1.10
N ARG A 143 -6.12 -0.61 0.55
CA ARG A 143 -6.09 -0.82 -0.90
C ARG A 143 -7.31 -1.63 -1.28
N VAL A 144 -8.00 -1.17 -2.31
CA VAL A 144 -9.23 -1.77 -2.82
C VAL A 144 -8.97 -2.28 -4.23
N SER A 145 -9.23 -3.56 -4.46
CA SER A 145 -9.18 -4.14 -5.79
C SER A 145 -10.52 -4.77 -6.11
N THR A 146 -11.09 -4.46 -7.27
CA THR A 146 -12.33 -5.05 -7.78
C THR A 146 -12.05 -5.93 -8.98
N LEU A 147 -12.73 -7.07 -9.05
CA LEU A 147 -12.60 -8.02 -10.13
C LEU A 147 -14.00 -8.48 -10.59
N PRO A 148 -14.37 -8.31 -11.86
CA PRO A 148 -15.60 -8.88 -12.41
C PRO A 148 -15.65 -10.40 -12.23
N SER A 149 -16.78 -10.92 -11.78
CA SER A 149 -17.05 -12.36 -11.67
C SER A 149 -18.45 -12.70 -12.15
N SER A 150 -18.78 -13.99 -12.21
CA SER A 150 -20.05 -14.48 -12.77
C SER A 150 -21.30 -13.94 -12.05
N TYR A 151 -21.19 -13.68 -10.77
CA TYR A 151 -22.32 -13.25 -9.92
C TYR A 151 -22.20 -11.79 -9.43
N GLY A 152 -21.34 -10.99 -10.08
CA GLY A 152 -21.08 -9.59 -9.72
C GLY A 152 -19.61 -9.31 -9.55
N GLU A 153 -19.25 -8.13 -9.04
CA GLU A 153 -17.85 -7.77 -8.80
C GLU A 153 -17.39 -8.36 -7.46
N ARG A 154 -16.27 -9.06 -7.47
CA ARG A 154 -15.55 -9.45 -6.27
C ARG A 154 -14.69 -8.29 -5.81
N VAL A 155 -14.63 -8.03 -4.51
CA VAL A 155 -13.81 -6.95 -3.95
C VAL A 155 -12.89 -7.50 -2.87
N VAL A 156 -11.64 -7.04 -2.88
CA VAL A 156 -10.66 -7.32 -1.83
C VAL A 156 -10.16 -5.99 -1.27
N LEU A 157 -10.30 -5.84 0.05
CA LEU A 157 -9.73 -4.72 0.79
C LEU A 157 -8.49 -5.22 1.53
N ARG A 158 -7.31 -4.72 1.17
CA ARG A 158 -6.08 -4.98 1.91
C ARG A 158 -5.86 -3.88 2.94
N LEU A 159 -5.80 -4.27 4.20
CA LEU A 159 -5.59 -3.35 5.32
C LEU A 159 -4.09 -3.12 5.52
N LEU A 160 -3.68 -1.86 5.51
CA LEU A 160 -2.30 -1.43 5.72
C LEU A 160 -2.23 -0.64 7.02
N ASP A 161 -1.75 -1.28 8.08
CA ASP A 161 -1.59 -0.61 9.37
C ASP A 161 -0.40 0.36 9.32
N LYS A 162 -0.68 1.66 9.48
CA LYS A 162 0.36 2.70 9.55
C LYS A 162 1.25 2.59 10.79
N GLN A 163 0.80 1.95 11.85
CA GLN A 163 1.61 1.77 13.06
C GLN A 163 2.72 0.74 12.87
N SER A 164 2.48 -0.30 12.04
CA SER A 164 3.54 -1.23 11.62
C SER A 164 4.63 -0.56 10.78
N ALA A 165 4.35 0.64 10.28
CA ALA A 165 5.25 1.46 9.48
C ALA A 165 6.40 2.09 10.28
N GLN A 166 6.33 2.10 11.61
CA GLN A 166 7.29 2.81 12.46
C GLN A 166 8.38 1.93 13.07
N ILE A 167 8.69 0.79 12.44
CA ILE A 167 9.76 -0.10 12.91
C ILE A 167 11.10 0.62 12.77
N ASN A 168 11.84 0.73 13.88
CA ASN A 168 13.21 1.22 13.87
C ASN A 168 14.13 0.12 13.33
N ILE A 169 15.31 0.54 12.85
CA ILE A 169 16.29 -0.41 12.29
C ILE A 169 16.77 -1.43 13.33
N GLU A 170 16.74 -1.07 14.62
CA GLU A 170 17.06 -1.94 15.75
C GLU A 170 16.01 -3.04 15.98
N ASP A 171 14.75 -2.75 15.67
CA ASP A 171 13.61 -3.63 15.94
C ASP A 171 13.33 -4.63 14.81
N LEU A 172 14.15 -4.63 13.76
CA LEU A 172 14.03 -5.52 12.60
C LEU A 172 14.31 -7.01 12.91
N GLY A 173 14.78 -7.35 14.11
CA GLY A 173 15.14 -8.71 14.47
C GLY A 173 16.40 -9.23 13.75
N LEU A 174 17.20 -8.36 13.13
CA LEU A 174 18.42 -8.75 12.45
C LEU A 174 19.49 -9.19 13.46
N PRO A 175 20.27 -10.27 13.18
CA PRO A 175 21.46 -10.60 13.97
C PRO A 175 22.40 -9.39 14.10
N SER A 176 22.98 -9.17 15.29
CA SER A 176 23.76 -7.96 15.61
C SER A 176 24.88 -7.66 14.59
N LYS A 177 25.55 -8.70 14.08
CA LYS A 177 26.60 -8.54 13.06
C LYS A 177 26.01 -8.02 11.73
N ILE A 178 24.85 -8.52 11.32
CA ILE A 178 24.18 -8.10 10.08
C ILE A 178 23.67 -6.68 10.23
N LEU A 179 23.04 -6.35 11.36
CA LEU A 179 22.57 -5.01 11.68
C LEU A 179 23.72 -3.99 11.64
N THR A 180 24.86 -4.32 12.26
CA THR A 180 26.05 -3.46 12.24
C THR A 180 26.56 -3.23 10.83
N ASN A 181 26.67 -4.30 10.03
CA ASN A 181 27.12 -4.19 8.63
C ASN A 181 26.14 -3.39 7.78
N TYR A 182 24.82 -3.55 8.01
CA TYR A 182 23.81 -2.77 7.32
C TYR A 182 23.91 -1.28 7.65
N LYS A 183 24.05 -0.93 8.92
CA LYS A 183 24.26 0.47 9.34
C LYS A 183 25.56 1.08 8.76
N ILE A 184 26.62 0.28 8.67
CA ILE A 184 27.87 0.72 8.01
C ILE A 184 27.62 0.97 6.51
N SER A 185 26.88 0.07 5.85
CA SER A 185 26.57 0.22 4.42
C SER A 185 25.70 1.45 4.14
N LEU A 186 24.74 1.76 5.01
CA LEU A 186 23.88 2.96 4.90
C LEU A 186 24.68 4.27 5.02
N LYS A 187 25.80 4.28 5.71
CA LYS A 187 26.66 5.47 5.87
C LYS A 187 27.61 5.69 4.70
N ASN A 188 27.66 4.80 3.71
CA ASN A 188 28.46 5.05 2.51
C ASN A 188 27.85 6.22 1.71
N PRO A 189 28.66 7.14 1.21
CA PRO A 189 28.14 8.26 0.43
C PRO A 189 27.61 7.84 -0.94
N GLU A 190 28.06 6.70 -1.45
CA GLU A 190 27.74 6.22 -2.80
C GLU A 190 27.72 4.69 -2.87
N GLY A 191 27.08 4.15 -3.88
CA GLY A 191 27.01 2.72 -4.14
C GLY A 191 25.59 2.18 -4.07
N ILE A 192 25.44 0.87 -4.24
CA ILE A 192 24.14 0.19 -4.24
C ILE A 192 24.04 -0.74 -3.04
N ILE A 193 22.95 -0.60 -2.29
CA ILE A 193 22.49 -1.59 -1.31
C ILE A 193 21.29 -2.32 -1.92
N LEU A 194 21.41 -3.61 -2.14
CA LEU A 194 20.38 -4.41 -2.80
C LEU A 194 19.73 -5.38 -1.84
N PHE A 195 18.40 -5.41 -1.84
CA PHE A 195 17.61 -6.36 -1.05
C PHE A 195 17.03 -7.44 -1.96
N THR A 196 17.11 -8.69 -1.53
CA THR A 196 16.56 -9.82 -2.26
C THR A 196 15.82 -10.79 -1.36
N GLY A 197 14.87 -11.50 -1.92
CA GLY A 197 14.01 -12.47 -1.22
C GLY A 197 12.62 -12.57 -1.87
N PRO A 198 11.81 -13.57 -1.49
CA PRO A 198 10.46 -13.74 -1.98
C PRO A 198 9.54 -12.57 -1.54
N THR A 199 8.34 -12.54 -2.10
CA THR A 199 7.28 -11.63 -1.63
C THR A 199 6.95 -11.97 -0.17
N GLY A 200 6.72 -10.94 0.65
CA GLY A 200 6.45 -11.11 2.08
C GLY A 200 7.65 -11.38 2.97
N SER A 201 8.89 -11.37 2.43
CA SER A 201 10.11 -11.57 3.25
C SER A 201 10.58 -10.33 4.01
N GLY A 202 9.79 -9.26 4.09
CA GLY A 202 10.11 -8.05 4.84
C GLY A 202 11.09 -7.09 4.17
N LYS A 203 11.38 -7.23 2.87
CA LYS A 203 12.31 -6.35 2.14
C LYS A 203 11.96 -4.87 2.28
N THR A 204 10.71 -4.51 2.01
CA THR A 204 10.22 -3.13 2.11
C THR A 204 10.34 -2.59 3.53
N THR A 205 10.01 -3.40 4.53
CA THR A 205 10.13 -3.05 5.95
C THR A 205 11.58 -2.72 6.31
N THR A 206 12.53 -3.58 5.92
CA THR A 206 13.96 -3.38 6.19
C THR A 206 14.50 -2.16 5.44
N LEU A 207 14.08 -1.98 4.19
CA LEU A 207 14.48 -0.86 3.35
C LEU A 207 13.97 0.46 3.94
N TYR A 208 12.69 0.54 4.34
CA TYR A 208 12.09 1.72 4.94
C TYR A 208 12.70 2.05 6.31
N ALA A 209 13.01 1.03 7.14
CA ALA A 209 13.74 1.24 8.38
C ALA A 209 15.14 1.84 8.15
N GLY A 210 15.81 1.42 7.06
CA GLY A 210 17.08 2.01 6.62
C GLY A 210 16.94 3.47 6.17
N LEU A 211 15.90 3.79 5.39
CA LEU A 211 15.63 5.18 4.97
C LEU A 211 15.33 6.08 6.17
N ARG A 212 14.53 5.61 7.14
CA ARG A 212 14.28 6.35 8.38
C ARG A 212 15.55 6.57 9.20
N TYR A 213 16.43 5.56 9.25
CA TYR A 213 17.73 5.70 9.94
C TYR A 213 18.61 6.78 9.31
N LEU A 214 18.49 7.03 8.00
CA LEU A 214 19.21 8.06 7.26
C LEU A 214 18.51 9.43 7.32
N SER A 215 17.20 9.46 7.61
CA SER A 215 16.39 10.69 7.59
C SER A 215 16.64 11.53 8.85
N ASP A 216 17.74 12.27 8.86
CA ASP A 216 18.16 13.20 9.93
C ASP A 216 18.07 14.68 9.52
N SER A 217 17.33 14.99 8.46
CA SER A 217 17.17 16.33 7.85
C SER A 217 18.42 16.88 7.15
N SER A 218 19.56 16.20 7.18
CA SER A 218 20.78 16.63 6.50
C SER A 218 20.91 16.09 5.09
N GLN A 219 20.15 15.04 4.75
CA GLN A 219 20.20 14.35 3.47
C GLN A 219 18.88 14.50 2.70
N ASN A 220 18.99 14.73 1.39
CA ASN A 220 17.84 14.70 0.49
C ASN A 220 17.57 13.27 0.04
N ILE A 221 16.53 12.65 0.60
CA ILE A 221 16.15 11.26 0.34
C ILE A 221 14.91 11.25 -0.57
N LEU A 222 15.03 10.66 -1.75
CA LEU A 222 13.96 10.57 -2.72
C LEU A 222 13.69 9.12 -3.12
N THR A 223 12.41 8.77 -3.34
CA THR A 223 12.02 7.42 -3.73
C THR A 223 11.15 7.39 -4.98
N VAL A 224 11.20 6.27 -5.71
CA VAL A 224 10.24 5.89 -6.75
C VAL A 224 9.75 4.48 -6.48
N GLU A 225 8.42 4.30 -6.37
CA GLU A 225 7.78 3.11 -5.82
C GLU A 225 6.55 2.67 -6.63
N ASP A 226 6.21 1.40 -6.56
CA ASP A 226 5.02 0.85 -7.23
C ASP A 226 4.33 -0.24 -6.37
N PRO A 227 3.40 0.18 -5.53
CA PRO A 227 3.09 1.54 -5.09
C PRO A 227 3.87 1.94 -3.82
N ILE A 228 3.69 3.19 -3.33
CA ILE A 228 4.13 3.59 -1.99
C ILE A 228 3.35 2.77 -0.97
N GLU A 229 4.05 2.05 -0.09
CA GLU A 229 3.40 1.23 0.94
C GLU A 229 2.80 2.10 2.06
N TYR A 230 3.59 3.04 2.57
CA TYR A 230 3.18 4.08 3.51
C TYR A 230 4.10 5.28 3.45
N THR A 231 3.62 6.42 3.92
CA THR A 231 4.37 7.68 3.89
C THR A 231 5.42 7.74 5.01
N LEU A 232 6.62 8.17 4.65
CA LEU A 232 7.73 8.42 5.57
C LEU A 232 7.93 9.93 5.72
N GLY A 233 7.92 10.42 6.96
CA GLY A 233 8.21 11.83 7.22
C GLY A 233 9.65 12.20 6.81
N GLY A 234 9.82 13.36 6.16
CA GLY A 234 11.12 13.86 5.73
C GLY A 234 11.69 13.21 4.46
N ILE A 235 10.94 12.34 3.78
CA ILE A 235 11.36 11.64 2.56
C ILE A 235 10.42 12.00 1.41
N GLY A 236 10.99 12.39 0.28
CA GLY A 236 10.22 12.68 -0.95
C GLY A 236 9.87 11.40 -1.69
N GLN A 237 8.64 10.89 -1.49
CA GLN A 237 8.19 9.65 -2.12
C GLN A 237 7.37 9.93 -3.38
N THR A 238 7.70 9.25 -4.49
CA THR A 238 6.96 9.32 -5.75
C THR A 238 6.47 7.95 -6.18
N GLN A 239 5.25 7.90 -6.70
CA GLN A 239 4.63 6.65 -7.13
C GLN A 239 4.58 6.53 -8.65
N VAL A 240 4.96 5.36 -9.17
CA VAL A 240 4.79 4.98 -10.58
C VAL A 240 3.33 5.12 -10.98
N ASN A 241 3.11 5.66 -12.19
CA ASN A 241 1.78 5.76 -12.79
C ASN A 241 1.85 5.37 -14.27
N THR A 242 1.53 4.12 -14.54
CA THR A 242 1.58 3.57 -15.90
C THR A 242 0.59 4.22 -16.85
N LYS A 243 -0.55 4.74 -16.35
CA LYS A 243 -1.57 5.44 -17.16
C LYS A 243 -1.01 6.74 -17.76
N THR A 244 -0.14 7.44 -17.02
CA THR A 244 0.53 8.65 -17.51
C THR A 244 1.90 8.36 -18.15
N GLY A 245 2.30 7.10 -18.21
CA GLY A 245 3.61 6.68 -18.68
C GLY A 245 4.76 7.04 -17.73
N TYR A 246 4.49 7.30 -16.44
CA TYR A 246 5.49 7.51 -15.41
C TYR A 246 5.96 6.16 -14.86
N THR A 247 7.13 5.70 -15.34
CA THR A 247 7.75 4.42 -15.01
C THR A 247 8.87 4.58 -13.99
N PHE A 248 9.40 3.48 -13.44
CA PHE A 248 10.59 3.49 -12.58
C PHE A 248 11.76 4.23 -13.23
N ALA A 249 12.08 3.92 -14.48
CA ALA A 249 13.19 4.56 -15.21
C ALA A 249 12.99 6.07 -15.39
N LYS A 250 11.77 6.51 -15.74
CA LYS A 250 11.44 7.95 -15.85
C LYS A 250 11.49 8.65 -14.50
N GLY A 251 10.94 8.01 -13.47
CA GLY A 251 10.97 8.52 -12.11
C GLY A 251 12.40 8.69 -11.59
N LEU A 252 13.22 7.67 -11.75
CA LEU A 252 14.62 7.70 -11.32
C LEU A 252 15.41 8.80 -12.04
N ARG A 253 15.25 8.96 -13.37
CA ARG A 253 15.88 10.09 -14.09
C ARG A 253 15.40 11.45 -13.59
N ALA A 254 14.13 11.57 -13.20
CA ALA A 254 13.61 12.83 -12.68
C ALA A 254 14.19 13.13 -11.29
N ILE A 255 14.23 12.13 -10.40
CA ILE A 255 14.78 12.23 -9.06
C ILE A 255 16.24 12.66 -9.08
N LEU A 256 17.08 12.09 -9.97
CA LEU A 256 18.50 12.45 -10.10
C LEU A 256 18.76 13.92 -10.50
N ARG A 257 17.73 14.67 -10.89
CA ARG A 257 17.82 16.13 -11.15
C ARG A 257 17.28 16.97 -9.99
N GLN A 258 16.96 16.35 -8.87
CA GLN A 258 16.45 17.01 -7.67
C GLN A 258 17.48 17.03 -6.54
N ASP A 259 18.78 16.95 -6.88
CA ASP A 259 19.90 16.98 -5.95
C ASP A 259 19.74 15.98 -4.77
N PRO A 260 19.53 14.66 -5.06
CA PRO A 260 19.39 13.67 -4.03
C PRO A 260 20.74 13.22 -3.50
N ASP A 261 20.84 12.94 -2.20
CA ASP A 261 21.97 12.18 -1.60
C ASP A 261 21.67 10.68 -1.62
N VAL A 262 20.41 10.32 -1.33
CA VAL A 262 19.96 8.95 -1.27
C VAL A 262 18.75 8.75 -2.17
N VAL A 263 18.82 7.72 -3.00
CA VAL A 263 17.75 7.35 -3.92
C VAL A 263 17.28 5.93 -3.64
N MET A 264 15.98 5.75 -3.46
CA MET A 264 15.39 4.43 -3.37
C MET A 264 14.53 4.13 -4.59
N VAL A 265 14.80 3.01 -5.24
CA VAL A 265 14.00 2.45 -6.32
C VAL A 265 13.31 1.20 -5.79
N GLY A 266 11.99 1.20 -5.75
CA GLY A 266 11.20 0.11 -5.18
C GLY A 266 11.68 -1.26 -5.67
N GLU A 267 11.94 -1.38 -6.96
CA GLU A 267 12.57 -2.57 -7.53
C GLU A 267 13.26 -2.31 -8.89
N MET A 268 14.25 -3.13 -9.20
CA MET A 268 14.91 -3.17 -10.51
C MET A 268 14.37 -4.36 -11.32
N ARG A 269 13.36 -4.10 -12.17
CA ARG A 269 12.73 -5.14 -13.03
C ARG A 269 13.32 -5.22 -14.42
N ASP A 270 13.84 -4.12 -14.94
CA ASP A 270 14.29 -3.96 -16.32
C ASP A 270 15.69 -3.38 -16.39
N VAL A 271 16.31 -3.58 -17.56
CA VAL A 271 17.69 -3.16 -17.87
C VAL A 271 17.86 -1.65 -17.71
N GLU A 272 16.89 -0.87 -18.18
CA GLU A 272 16.95 0.59 -18.17
C GLU A 272 17.02 1.13 -16.75
N THR A 273 16.12 0.68 -15.88
CA THR A 273 16.10 1.06 -14.46
C THR A 273 17.40 0.65 -13.75
N ALA A 274 17.88 -0.56 -14.00
CA ALA A 274 19.11 -1.06 -13.40
C ALA A 274 20.35 -0.24 -13.85
N GLN A 275 20.47 0.08 -15.14
CA GLN A 275 21.58 0.90 -15.67
C GLN A 275 21.57 2.30 -15.06
N ILE A 276 20.41 2.96 -14.96
CA ILE A 276 20.32 4.30 -14.37
C ILE A 276 20.70 4.25 -12.88
N GLY A 277 20.24 3.25 -12.13
CA GLY A 277 20.59 3.09 -10.71
C GLY A 277 22.09 2.85 -10.50
N ILE A 278 22.72 2.05 -11.36
CA ILE A 278 24.17 1.82 -11.34
C ILE A 278 24.93 3.11 -11.66
N GLN A 279 24.54 3.83 -12.70
CA GLN A 279 25.17 5.11 -13.04
C GLN A 279 25.04 6.12 -11.90
N ALA A 280 23.86 6.23 -11.28
CA ALA A 280 23.65 7.08 -10.12
C ALA A 280 24.62 6.72 -8.98
N SER A 281 24.78 5.43 -8.69
CA SER A 281 25.68 4.97 -7.64
C SER A 281 27.16 5.21 -7.93
N LEU A 282 27.55 5.36 -9.19
CA LEU A 282 28.93 5.68 -9.59
C LEU A 282 29.17 7.20 -9.66
N THR A 283 28.11 7.99 -9.58
CA THR A 283 28.17 9.46 -9.65
C THR A 283 27.88 10.13 -8.30
N GLY A 284 28.09 9.41 -7.19
CA GLY A 284 28.07 9.98 -5.85
C GLY A 284 26.73 9.83 -5.10
N HIS A 285 25.84 8.93 -5.54
CA HIS A 285 24.56 8.71 -4.86
C HIS A 285 24.51 7.35 -4.17
N LEU A 286 23.92 7.29 -2.99
CA LEU A 286 23.57 6.02 -2.36
C LEU A 286 22.25 5.53 -2.94
N VAL A 287 22.24 4.37 -3.59
CA VAL A 287 21.06 3.76 -4.21
C VAL A 287 20.61 2.55 -3.42
N LEU A 288 19.37 2.54 -2.97
CA LEU A 288 18.72 1.39 -2.34
C LEU A 288 17.70 0.80 -3.30
N SER A 289 17.68 -0.53 -3.46
CA SER A 289 16.68 -1.16 -4.33
C SER A 289 16.41 -2.62 -3.95
N THR A 290 15.40 -3.20 -4.59
CA THR A 290 15.09 -4.63 -4.45
C THR A 290 15.20 -5.37 -5.77
N VAL A 291 15.51 -6.67 -5.68
CA VAL A 291 15.43 -7.62 -6.80
C VAL A 291 14.75 -8.89 -6.29
N HIS A 292 13.83 -9.44 -7.09
CA HIS A 292 13.14 -10.68 -6.74
C HIS A 292 13.98 -11.90 -7.10
N THR A 293 14.89 -12.30 -6.20
CA THR A 293 15.67 -13.54 -6.30
C THR A 293 15.75 -14.22 -4.93
N ASN A 294 16.10 -15.51 -4.93
CA ASN A 294 16.08 -16.31 -3.71
C ASN A 294 17.40 -16.27 -2.89
N SER A 295 18.45 -15.64 -3.42
CA SER A 295 19.74 -15.51 -2.74
C SER A 295 20.52 -14.30 -3.25
N ALA A 296 21.51 -13.85 -2.47
CA ALA A 296 22.40 -12.76 -2.85
C ALA A 296 23.19 -13.06 -4.14
N ILE A 297 23.65 -14.30 -4.32
CA ILE A 297 24.36 -14.72 -5.53
C ILE A 297 23.43 -14.67 -6.75
N ALA A 298 22.19 -15.16 -6.61
CA ALA A 298 21.20 -15.11 -7.68
C ALA A 298 20.84 -13.67 -8.06
N ALA A 299 20.93 -12.70 -7.15
CA ALA A 299 20.74 -11.30 -7.47
C ALA A 299 21.80 -10.75 -8.43
N ILE A 300 23.07 -11.12 -8.21
CA ILE A 300 24.16 -10.76 -9.12
C ILE A 300 23.94 -11.39 -10.50
N THR A 301 23.63 -12.69 -10.53
CA THR A 301 23.32 -13.40 -11.79
C THR A 301 22.16 -12.72 -12.52
N ARG A 302 21.10 -12.38 -11.81
CA ARG A 302 19.91 -11.71 -12.38
C ARG A 302 20.26 -10.37 -13.04
N LEU A 303 21.08 -9.54 -12.39
CA LEU A 303 21.52 -8.26 -12.96
C LEU A 303 22.41 -8.48 -14.20
N ARG A 304 23.27 -9.50 -14.20
CA ARG A 304 24.06 -9.88 -15.39
C ARG A 304 23.15 -10.34 -16.53
N ASP A 305 22.18 -11.19 -16.24
CA ASP A 305 21.21 -11.69 -17.25
C ASP A 305 20.37 -10.53 -17.84
N MET A 306 20.18 -9.46 -17.09
CA MET A 306 19.59 -8.20 -17.55
C MET A 306 20.56 -7.37 -18.43
N GLY A 307 21.77 -7.84 -18.70
CA GLY A 307 22.74 -7.16 -19.56
C GLY A 307 23.66 -6.17 -18.83
N ILE A 308 23.72 -6.20 -17.50
CA ILE A 308 24.65 -5.36 -16.74
C ILE A 308 26.05 -5.99 -16.73
N GLU A 309 27.03 -5.22 -17.12
CA GLU A 309 28.40 -5.67 -17.17
C GLU A 309 28.99 -5.92 -15.78
N SER A 310 29.76 -7.01 -15.64
CA SER A 310 30.27 -7.47 -14.34
C SER A 310 31.17 -6.44 -13.64
N PHE A 311 31.94 -5.64 -14.38
CA PHE A 311 32.78 -4.60 -13.78
C PHE A 311 31.97 -3.45 -13.18
N LEU A 312 30.82 -3.10 -13.77
CA LEU A 312 29.90 -2.10 -13.22
C LEU A 312 29.29 -2.58 -11.90
N LEU A 313 28.89 -3.86 -11.85
CA LEU A 313 28.39 -4.46 -10.61
C LEU A 313 29.46 -4.49 -9.52
N ALA A 314 30.68 -4.87 -9.86
CA ALA A 314 31.79 -4.91 -8.91
C ALA A 314 32.14 -3.53 -8.34
N SER A 315 32.01 -2.47 -9.14
CA SER A 315 32.31 -1.10 -8.72
C SER A 315 31.17 -0.46 -7.91
N SER A 316 29.91 -0.80 -8.21
CA SER A 316 28.73 -0.14 -7.65
C SER A 316 28.13 -0.86 -6.43
N LEU A 317 28.11 -2.21 -6.41
CA LEU A 317 27.50 -2.97 -5.34
C LEU A 317 28.34 -2.90 -4.05
N ARG A 318 27.73 -2.39 -2.98
CA ARG A 318 28.32 -2.35 -1.64
C ARG A 318 27.82 -3.49 -0.77
N THR A 319 26.53 -3.77 -0.82
CA THR A 319 25.92 -4.78 0.04
C THR A 319 24.73 -5.43 -0.66
N ILE A 320 24.58 -6.74 -0.49
CA ILE A 320 23.37 -7.48 -0.86
C ILE A 320 22.83 -8.17 0.38
N ILE A 321 21.60 -7.85 0.74
CA ILE A 321 20.90 -8.44 1.87
C ILE A 321 19.85 -9.41 1.33
N SER A 322 20.05 -10.71 1.59
CA SER A 322 19.07 -11.73 1.25
C SER A 322 18.21 -12.03 2.47
N GLN A 323 16.89 -11.91 2.34
CA GLN A 323 15.97 -11.94 3.47
C GLN A 323 14.88 -13.01 3.29
N ARG A 324 14.64 -13.75 4.36
CA ARG A 324 13.51 -14.67 4.53
C ARG A 324 12.98 -14.54 5.96
N LEU A 325 11.68 -14.56 6.11
CA LEU A 325 10.96 -14.68 7.38
C LEU A 325 10.42 -16.10 7.51
#